data_9a6f4370fdcb6448731183dfd51e68cd
#
_entry.id   9a6f4370fdcb6448731183dfd51e68cd
#
_cell.length_a   1.000
_cell.length_b   1.000
_cell.length_c   1.000
_cell.angle_alpha   90.00
_cell.angle_beta   90.00
_cell.angle_gamma   90.00
#
_symmetry.space_group_name_H-M   'P 1'
#
loop_
_entity.id
_entity.type
_entity.pdbx_description
1 polymer ?
#
loop_
_entity_poly.entity_id
_entity_poly.type
_entity_poly.pdbx_seq_one_letter_code
_entity_poly.pdbx_strand_id
1 'polypeptide(L)'
;MPEHDLQSQLAELRSQLAQDTPLTEEERASLQVIAQDIELRLANQGEVEHNDSLVDGVNLAVERFEVSHPSTAMTLRNIMQTLANMGI
;
A
#
# COMPACT_ATOMS: atom_id res chain seq x y z
N MET A 1 9.21 14.49 -3.46
CA MET A 1 9.94 13.30 -3.91
C MET A 1 9.08 12.07 -3.74
N PRO A 2 9.02 11.17 -4.72
CA PRO A 2 8.14 9.99 -4.63
C PRO A 2 8.43 9.09 -3.44
N GLU A 3 9.70 8.91 -3.08
CA GLU A 3 10.05 8.09 -1.93
C GLU A 3 9.51 8.65 -0.62
N HIS A 4 9.61 9.96 -0.45
CA HIS A 4 9.07 10.61 0.74
C HIS A 4 7.54 10.48 0.78
N ASP A 5 6.91 10.65 -0.36
CA ASP A 5 5.46 10.48 -0.46
C ASP A 5 5.05 9.05 -0.12
N LEU A 6 5.82 8.07 -0.59
CA LEU A 6 5.55 6.67 -0.30
C LEU A 6 5.70 6.38 1.19
N GLN A 7 6.71 6.94 1.84
CA GLN A 7 6.88 6.79 3.29
C GLN A 7 5.71 7.38 4.06
N SER A 8 5.24 8.56 3.66
CA SER A 8 4.09 9.19 4.29
C SER A 8 2.83 8.37 4.09
N GLN A 9 2.65 7.82 2.90
CA GLN A 9 1.50 7.00 2.58
C GLN A 9 1.53 5.65 3.32
N LEU A 10 2.73 5.10 3.50
CA LEU A 10 2.90 3.89 4.29
C LEU A 10 2.52 4.14 5.75
N ALA A 11 2.94 5.27 6.30
CA ALA A 11 2.58 5.64 7.67
C ALA A 11 1.06 5.80 7.80
N GLU A 12 0.42 6.39 6.82
CA GLU A 12 -1.03 6.53 6.78
C GLU A 12 -1.71 5.16 6.76
N LEU A 13 -1.21 4.26 5.93
CA LEU A 13 -1.75 2.90 5.85
C LEU A 13 -1.62 2.17 7.18
N ARG A 14 -0.47 2.28 7.84
CA ARG A 14 -0.25 1.67 9.14
C ARG A 14 -1.16 2.27 10.21
N SER A 15 -1.40 3.56 10.14
CA SER A 15 -2.33 4.24 11.03
C SER A 15 -3.74 3.67 10.87
N GLN A 16 -4.16 3.45 9.64
CA GLN A 16 -5.47 2.86 9.37
C GLN A 16 -5.56 1.42 9.87
N LEU A 17 -4.47 0.66 9.77
CA LEU A 17 -4.42 -0.70 10.33
C LEU A 17 -4.56 -0.70 11.85
N ALA A 18 -4.01 0.31 12.50
CA ALA A 18 -4.04 0.42 13.96
C ALA A 18 -5.36 0.96 14.50
N GLN A 19 -6.16 1.58 13.65
CA GLN A 19 -7.46 2.11 14.07
C GLN A 19 -8.44 0.99 14.34
N ASP A 20 -9.37 1.25 15.26
CA ASP A 20 -10.43 0.32 15.62
C ASP A 20 -11.52 0.25 14.56
N THR A 21 -11.16 0.22 13.31
CA THR A 21 -12.10 -0.02 12.24
C THR A 21 -12.34 -1.52 12.15
N PRO A 22 -13.57 -1.95 11.87
CA PRO A 22 -13.87 -3.38 11.78
C PRO A 22 -13.29 -3.96 10.48
N LEU A 23 -12.01 -4.30 10.54
CA LEU A 23 -11.34 -5.03 9.46
C LEU A 23 -11.44 -6.51 9.75
N THR A 24 -11.76 -7.29 8.74
CA THR A 24 -11.68 -8.74 8.84
C THR A 24 -10.22 -9.16 8.92
N GLU A 25 -9.95 -10.38 9.38
CA GLU A 25 -8.59 -10.90 9.42
C GLU A 25 -7.96 -10.92 8.03
N GLU A 26 -8.74 -11.27 7.02
CA GLU A 26 -8.25 -11.28 5.63
C GLU A 26 -7.87 -9.88 5.17
N GLU A 27 -8.71 -8.90 5.49
CA GLU A 27 -8.45 -7.50 5.13
C GLU A 27 -7.20 -7.00 5.81
N ARG A 28 -7.08 -7.27 7.10
CA ARG A 28 -5.90 -6.88 7.88
C ARG A 28 -4.64 -7.53 7.32
N ALA A 29 -4.70 -8.82 7.02
CA ALA A 29 -3.56 -9.54 6.46
C ALA A 29 -3.14 -8.96 5.12
N SER A 30 -4.09 -8.65 4.25
CA SER A 30 -3.81 -8.03 2.95
C SER A 30 -3.06 -6.71 3.11
N LEU A 31 -3.53 -5.86 4.02
CA LEU A 31 -2.90 -4.56 4.24
C LEU A 31 -1.51 -4.71 4.86
N GLN A 32 -1.32 -5.68 5.76
CA GLN A 32 -0.01 -5.93 6.36
C GLN A 32 1.00 -6.39 5.32
N VAL A 33 0.59 -7.26 4.40
CA VAL A 33 1.47 -7.72 3.32
C VAL A 33 1.88 -6.56 2.44
N ILE A 34 0.94 -5.71 2.06
CA ILE A 34 1.24 -4.53 1.25
C ILE A 34 2.20 -3.60 1.98
N ALA A 35 1.97 -3.35 3.26
CA ALA A 35 2.83 -2.49 4.05
C ALA A 35 4.25 -3.04 4.13
N GLN A 36 4.39 -4.35 4.33
CA GLN A 36 5.69 -4.99 4.36
C GLN A 36 6.41 -4.92 3.03
N ASP A 37 5.69 -5.12 1.93
CA ASP A 37 6.27 -5.04 0.60
C ASP A 37 6.76 -3.62 0.30
N ILE A 38 6.01 -2.61 0.72
CA ILE A 38 6.42 -1.22 0.56
C ILE A 38 7.68 -0.94 1.39
N GLU A 39 7.73 -1.43 2.62
CA GLU A 39 8.91 -1.27 3.47
C GLU A 39 10.15 -1.89 2.83
N LEU A 40 10.01 -3.10 2.31
CA LEU A 40 11.13 -3.77 1.64
C LEU A 40 11.60 -2.97 0.44
N ARG A 41 10.67 -2.40 -0.30
CA ARG A 41 10.99 -1.57 -1.45
C ARG A 41 11.78 -0.35 -1.04
N LEU A 42 11.35 0.33 0.02
CA LEU A 42 12.04 1.51 0.52
C LEU A 42 13.42 1.18 1.07
N ALA A 43 13.55 0.02 1.72
CA ALA A 43 14.82 -0.41 2.28
C ALA A 43 15.82 -0.83 1.20
N ASN A 44 15.33 -1.34 0.08
CA ASN A 44 16.16 -1.87 -1.01
C ASN A 44 16.20 -0.91 -2.20
N GLN A 45 16.31 0.36 -1.92
CA GLN A 45 16.44 1.37 -2.96
C GLN A 45 17.69 1.10 -3.78
N GLY A 46 17.52 0.95 -5.07
CA GLY A 46 18.62 0.68 -5.98
C GLY A 46 18.70 -0.77 -6.44
N GLU A 47 18.08 -1.69 -5.72
CA GLU A 47 17.88 -3.05 -6.22
C GLU A 47 16.50 -3.12 -6.85
N VAL A 48 16.43 -2.69 -8.08
CA VAL A 48 15.17 -2.67 -8.80
C VAL A 48 14.90 -4.04 -9.36
N GLU A 49 14.26 -4.88 -8.57
CA GLU A 49 13.59 -6.02 -9.15
C GLU A 49 12.21 -5.59 -9.56
N HIS A 50 11.74 -6.13 -10.66
CA HIS A 50 10.39 -5.92 -11.12
C HIS A 50 9.41 -6.43 -10.07
N ASN A 51 8.75 -5.51 -9.42
CA ASN A 51 7.68 -5.88 -8.49
C ASN A 51 6.33 -5.55 -9.07
N ASP A 52 6.04 -6.16 -10.21
CA ASP A 52 4.71 -6.12 -10.78
C ASP A 52 3.70 -6.66 -9.77
N SER A 53 4.11 -7.62 -8.95
CA SER A 53 3.24 -8.20 -7.94
C SER A 53 2.83 -7.21 -6.86
N LEU A 54 3.68 -6.24 -6.52
CA LEU A 54 3.31 -5.21 -5.55
C LEU A 54 2.19 -4.32 -6.11
N VAL A 55 2.36 -3.85 -7.34
CA VAL A 55 1.34 -3.01 -7.98
C VAL A 55 0.04 -3.78 -8.15
N ASP A 56 0.11 -5.02 -8.59
CA ASP A 56 -1.06 -5.88 -8.73
C ASP A 56 -1.75 -6.10 -7.39
N GLY A 57 -0.98 -6.34 -6.34
CA GLY A 57 -1.53 -6.53 -5.00
C GLY A 57 -2.25 -5.29 -4.48
N VAL A 58 -1.65 -4.12 -4.70
CA VAL A 58 -2.29 -2.86 -4.31
C VAL A 58 -3.58 -2.63 -5.11
N ASN A 59 -3.55 -2.91 -6.41
CA ASN A 59 -4.73 -2.75 -7.26
C ASN A 59 -5.87 -3.66 -6.82
N LEU A 60 -5.57 -4.91 -6.52
CA LEU A 60 -6.59 -5.85 -6.01
C LEU A 60 -7.15 -5.38 -4.67
N ALA A 61 -6.29 -4.86 -3.81
CA ALA A 61 -6.73 -4.34 -2.52
C ALA A 61 -7.64 -3.12 -2.70
N VAL A 62 -7.32 -2.23 -3.64
CA VAL A 62 -8.20 -1.09 -3.95
C VAL A 62 -9.60 -1.59 -4.30
N GLU A 63 -9.70 -2.55 -5.20
CA GLU A 63 -10.99 -3.11 -5.59
C GLU A 63 -11.71 -3.73 -4.42
N ARG A 64 -10.99 -4.45 -3.58
CA ARG A 64 -11.57 -5.15 -2.43
C ARG A 64 -12.10 -4.18 -1.38
N PHE A 65 -11.36 -3.10 -1.11
CA PHE A 65 -11.71 -2.16 -0.04
C PHE A 65 -12.59 -1.01 -0.48
N GLU A 66 -12.76 -0.82 -1.77
CA GLU A 66 -13.48 0.34 -2.32
C GLU A 66 -14.90 0.46 -1.77
N VAL A 67 -15.57 -0.64 -1.55
CA VAL A 67 -16.95 -0.66 -1.07
C VAL A 67 -17.01 -0.57 0.46
N SER A 68 -16.21 -1.37 1.15
CA SER A 68 -16.30 -1.50 2.62
C SER A 68 -15.47 -0.47 3.36
N HIS A 69 -14.35 -0.04 2.79
CA HIS A 69 -13.42 0.88 3.45
C HIS A 69 -12.90 1.90 2.45
N PRO A 70 -13.74 2.88 2.06
CA PRO A 70 -13.36 3.83 1.01
C PRO A 70 -12.14 4.68 1.36
N SER A 71 -11.93 5.01 2.64
CA SER A 71 -10.76 5.79 3.04
C SER A 71 -9.48 5.00 2.83
N THR A 72 -9.49 3.72 3.18
CA THR A 72 -8.35 2.82 2.96
C THR A 72 -8.09 2.65 1.47
N ALA A 73 -9.14 2.48 0.68
CA ALA A 73 -9.00 2.37 -0.77
C ALA A 73 -8.36 3.62 -1.37
N MET A 74 -8.71 4.79 -0.87
CA MET A 74 -8.12 6.04 -1.34
C MET A 74 -6.62 6.10 -1.02
N THR A 75 -6.23 5.69 0.17
CA THR A 75 -4.83 5.62 0.56
C THR A 75 -4.07 4.66 -0.37
N LEU A 76 -4.65 3.52 -0.65
CA LEU A 76 -4.04 2.54 -1.55
C LEU A 76 -3.90 3.07 -2.97
N ARG A 77 -4.88 3.82 -3.46
CA ARG A 77 -4.79 4.46 -4.78
C ARG A 77 -3.64 5.47 -4.83
N ASN A 78 -3.48 6.24 -3.77
CA ASN A 78 -2.39 7.20 -3.68
C ASN A 78 -1.04 6.48 -3.70
N ILE A 79 -0.94 5.37 -2.98
CA ILE A 79 0.26 4.54 -2.98
C ILE A 79 0.55 4.02 -4.39
N MET A 80 -0.47 3.52 -5.06
CA MET A 80 -0.31 2.98 -6.41
C MET A 80 0.17 4.06 -7.38
N GLN A 81 -0.36 5.27 -7.27
CA GLN A 81 0.05 6.38 -8.11
C GLN A 81 1.50 6.76 -7.84
N THR A 82 1.90 6.77 -6.58
CA THR A 82 3.28 7.06 -6.19
C THR A 82 4.24 6.00 -6.75
N LEU A 83 3.86 4.73 -6.66
CA LEU A 83 4.65 3.65 -7.22
C LEU A 83 4.81 3.81 -8.74
N ALA A 84 3.75 4.21 -9.43
CA ALA A 84 3.81 4.47 -10.86
C ALA A 84 4.77 5.63 -11.16
N ASN A 85 4.76 6.68 -10.33
CA ASN A 85 5.67 7.81 -10.48
C ASN A 85 7.12 7.43 -10.25
N MET A 86 7.36 6.38 -9.48
CA MET A 86 8.70 5.85 -9.24
C MET A 86 9.18 4.94 -10.36
N GLY A 87 8.37 4.69 -11.36
CA GLY A 87 8.73 3.86 -12.50
C GLY A 87 8.57 2.38 -12.27
N ILE A 88 7.70 2.02 -11.36
CA ILE A 88 7.42 0.61 -11.07
C ILE A 88 6.33 0.07 -11.95
#